data_edd11d65923f4aca50ff2004d120d485
#
_entry.id   edd11d65923f4aca50ff2004d120d485
#
_cell.length_a   1.000
_cell.length_b   1.000
_cell.length_c   1.000
_cell.angle_alpha   90.00
_cell.angle_beta   90.00
_cell.angle_gamma   90.00
#
_symmetry.space_group_name_H-M   'P 1'
#
loop_
_entity.id
_entity.type
_entity.pdbx_description
1 polymer ?
#
loop_
_entity_poly.entity_id
_entity_poly.type
_entity_poly.pdbx_seq_one_letter_code
_entity_poly.pdbx_strand_id
1 'polypeptide(L)'
;MRRITISFLLGSLFVFSACDLLEPKNDNHSTFDRVFKEPTFAEGLLIRAYTYLPTNDYRWDDVATDDAVTNDKFNNFMRMATGEWSALYNPQNFWDNSNRAILYANEFLGIVDKIVWKRTNPAVNELYRKRLTGEAYAIRGIHKFFLLRNHAGIGKNGQLLGIPIYNKFLENQEDFSTPRATFEESVSSVYADFTEALKYLPLDYGNISSLDNLPPGFTDITDVNHYNAVFGDMSRQRICGRYVKAFMGRMALLAASPAFNLTNNQALWESAAQYNGELLVDAGGISGLDPNGHLFYLKAQVDAARLNSGDNLDLKEILWRRPIYSDRVREQDNF
;
A
#
# COMPACT_ATOMS: atom_id res chain seq x y z
N MET A 1 -8.35 -33.56 -67.46
CA MET A 1 -7.55 -32.53 -66.80
C MET A 1 -8.41 -31.45 -66.07
N ARG A 2 -9.45 -30.89 -66.66
CA ARG A 2 -10.27 -29.81 -66.07
C ARG A 2 -11.04 -30.22 -64.82
N ARG A 3 -11.41 -31.50 -64.63
CA ARG A 3 -12.12 -31.97 -63.41
C ARG A 3 -11.20 -32.21 -62.19
N ILE A 4 -9.95 -32.59 -62.46
CA ILE A 4 -8.94 -32.77 -61.34
C ILE A 4 -8.48 -31.45 -60.79
N THR A 5 -8.37 -30.41 -61.61
CA THR A 5 -7.98 -29.06 -61.20
C THR A 5 -9.03 -28.41 -60.30
N ILE A 6 -10.33 -28.62 -60.56
CA ILE A 6 -11.44 -28.09 -59.74
C ILE A 6 -11.50 -28.80 -58.39
N SER A 7 -11.24 -30.11 -58.32
CA SER A 7 -11.20 -30.85 -57.04
C SER A 7 -10.02 -30.44 -56.17
N PHE A 8 -8.88 -30.07 -56.75
CA PHE A 8 -7.72 -29.54 -56.00
C PHE A 8 -7.95 -28.13 -55.49
N LEU A 9 -8.67 -27.29 -56.26
CA LEU A 9 -9.02 -25.92 -55.82
C LEU A 9 -10.08 -25.93 -54.71
N LEU A 10 -11.07 -26.85 -54.75
CA LEU A 10 -12.02 -26.99 -53.63
C LEU A 10 -11.38 -27.59 -52.38
N GLY A 11 -10.40 -28.47 -52.49
CA GLY A 11 -9.66 -29.03 -51.36
C GLY A 11 -8.78 -28.01 -50.67
N SER A 12 -8.20 -27.04 -51.38
CA SER A 12 -7.37 -25.99 -50.79
C SER A 12 -8.16 -24.91 -50.07
N LEU A 13 -9.44 -24.71 -50.40
CA LEU A 13 -10.29 -23.74 -49.65
C LEU A 13 -10.69 -24.23 -48.27
N PHE A 14 -10.68 -25.54 -48.00
CA PHE A 14 -11.00 -26.09 -46.68
C PHE A 14 -9.82 -26.08 -45.71
N VAL A 15 -8.58 -25.92 -46.19
CA VAL A 15 -7.39 -25.91 -45.32
C VAL A 15 -7.20 -24.56 -44.61
N PHE A 16 -7.74 -23.48 -45.18
CA PHE A 16 -7.63 -22.13 -44.56
C PHE A 16 -8.64 -21.85 -43.45
N SER A 17 -9.69 -22.65 -43.30
CA SER A 17 -10.69 -22.49 -42.23
C SER A 17 -10.38 -23.32 -40.96
N ALA A 18 -9.29 -24.09 -40.96
CA ALA A 18 -8.97 -24.99 -39.85
C ALA A 18 -8.10 -24.36 -38.78
N CYS A 19 -7.55 -23.14 -38.98
CA CYS A 19 -6.68 -22.51 -38.01
C CYS A 19 -7.42 -22.04 -36.74
N ASP A 20 -8.69 -21.65 -36.84
CA ASP A 20 -9.47 -21.22 -35.68
C ASP A 20 -9.98 -22.39 -34.80
N LEU A 21 -9.99 -23.61 -35.31
CA LEU A 21 -10.49 -24.78 -34.58
C LEU A 21 -9.43 -25.42 -33.66
N LEU A 22 -8.17 -25.06 -33.82
CA LEU A 22 -7.04 -25.63 -33.08
C LEU A 22 -6.39 -24.66 -32.09
N GLU A 23 -6.87 -23.44 -31.98
CA GLU A 23 -6.46 -22.59 -30.88
C GLU A 23 -7.11 -23.12 -29.59
N PRO A 24 -6.34 -23.68 -28.65
CA PRO A 24 -6.89 -24.06 -27.36
C PRO A 24 -7.46 -22.81 -26.74
N LYS A 25 -8.78 -22.82 -26.47
CA LYS A 25 -9.37 -21.77 -25.63
C LYS A 25 -8.54 -21.70 -24.35
N ASN A 26 -7.86 -20.59 -24.18
CA ASN A 26 -7.03 -20.38 -23.02
C ASN A 26 -7.96 -20.05 -21.84
N ASP A 27 -8.62 -21.09 -21.32
CA ASP A 27 -9.61 -20.97 -20.23
C ASP A 27 -8.99 -20.37 -18.94
N ASN A 28 -7.67 -20.24 -18.91
CA ASN A 28 -6.92 -19.62 -17.81
C ASN A 28 -6.72 -18.10 -17.98
N HIS A 29 -7.06 -17.51 -19.12
CA HIS A 29 -7.06 -16.05 -19.26
C HIS A 29 -8.40 -15.48 -18.83
N SER A 30 -8.41 -14.84 -17.66
CA SER A 30 -9.53 -14.00 -17.24
C SER A 30 -9.60 -12.75 -18.11
N THR A 31 -10.71 -12.56 -18.82
CA THR A 31 -10.97 -11.32 -19.53
C THR A 31 -11.26 -10.18 -18.53
N PHE A 32 -10.99 -8.94 -18.89
CA PHE A 32 -11.34 -7.77 -18.07
C PHE A 32 -12.82 -7.75 -17.65
N ASP A 33 -13.72 -8.27 -18.48
CA ASP A 33 -15.14 -8.43 -18.14
C ASP A 33 -15.38 -9.26 -16.88
N ARG A 34 -14.54 -10.22 -16.58
CA ARG A 34 -14.63 -11.03 -15.38
C ARG A 34 -14.24 -10.23 -14.15
N VAL A 35 -13.24 -9.36 -14.26
CA VAL A 35 -12.81 -8.46 -13.18
C VAL A 35 -13.97 -7.57 -12.74
N PHE A 36 -14.78 -7.05 -13.68
CA PHE A 36 -15.93 -6.21 -13.36
C PHE A 36 -17.11 -6.97 -12.74
N LYS A 37 -17.23 -8.25 -13.03
CA LYS A 37 -18.34 -9.11 -12.55
C LYS A 37 -18.03 -9.79 -11.22
N GLU A 38 -16.78 -10.03 -10.94
CA GLU A 38 -16.32 -10.75 -9.74
C GLU A 38 -15.47 -9.82 -8.87
N PRO A 39 -16.06 -9.16 -7.85
CA PRO A 39 -15.38 -8.15 -7.03
C PRO A 39 -14.10 -8.67 -6.35
N THR A 40 -14.00 -9.95 -6.06
CA THR A 40 -12.80 -10.58 -5.50
C THR A 40 -11.57 -10.47 -6.39
N PHE A 41 -11.73 -10.48 -7.72
CA PHE A 41 -10.61 -10.27 -8.63
C PHE A 41 -10.15 -8.81 -8.63
N ALA A 42 -11.10 -7.87 -8.63
CA ALA A 42 -10.80 -6.45 -8.54
C ALA A 42 -10.12 -6.11 -7.20
N GLU A 43 -10.63 -6.62 -6.09
CA GLU A 43 -10.00 -6.47 -4.78
C GLU A 43 -8.60 -7.10 -4.75
N GLY A 44 -8.40 -8.20 -5.49
CA GLY A 44 -7.10 -8.86 -5.67
C GLY A 44 -6.00 -7.92 -6.20
N LEU A 45 -6.34 -6.96 -7.07
CA LEU A 45 -5.39 -5.93 -7.52
C LEU A 45 -4.94 -5.04 -6.36
N LEU A 46 -5.89 -4.57 -5.54
CA LEU A 46 -5.57 -3.77 -4.36
C LEU A 46 -4.78 -4.57 -3.32
N ILE A 47 -5.19 -5.81 -3.03
CA ILE A 47 -4.46 -6.70 -2.13
C ILE A 47 -3.04 -6.95 -2.62
N ARG A 48 -2.83 -7.04 -3.93
CA ARG A 48 -1.49 -7.17 -4.50
C ARG A 48 -0.61 -5.97 -4.15
N ALA A 49 -1.14 -4.75 -4.15
CA ALA A 49 -0.41 -3.57 -3.70
C ALA A 49 -0.02 -3.67 -2.21
N TYR A 50 -0.90 -4.20 -1.35
CA TYR A 50 -0.57 -4.48 0.06
C TYR A 50 0.58 -5.48 0.21
N THR A 51 0.68 -6.50 -0.64
CA THR A 51 1.76 -7.51 -0.53
C THR A 51 3.16 -6.95 -0.79
N TYR A 52 3.25 -5.76 -1.36
CA TYR A 52 4.52 -5.06 -1.57
C TYR A 52 4.90 -4.12 -0.42
N LEU A 53 4.08 -3.99 0.62
CA LEU A 53 4.48 -3.27 1.82
C LEU A 53 5.73 -3.92 2.43
N PRO A 54 6.67 -3.12 2.93
CA PRO A 54 7.83 -3.64 3.63
C PRO A 54 7.40 -4.49 4.84
N THR A 55 7.75 -5.75 4.82
CA THR A 55 7.47 -6.71 5.88
C THR A 55 8.77 -7.36 6.30
N ASN A 56 9.67 -6.57 6.90
CA ASN A 56 10.89 -7.14 7.42
C ASN A 56 10.59 -7.70 8.81
N ASP A 57 10.66 -9.00 8.93
CA ASP A 57 10.51 -9.69 10.20
C ASP A 57 11.72 -9.38 11.11
N TYR A 58 12.92 -9.23 10.51
CA TYR A 58 14.13 -8.75 11.19
C TYR A 58 14.79 -7.65 10.36
N ARG A 59 14.95 -6.50 10.96
CA ARG A 59 15.69 -5.40 10.35
C ARG A 59 17.12 -5.45 10.86
N TRP A 60 18.01 -5.81 9.97
CA TRP A 60 19.44 -5.77 10.22
C TRP A 60 20.10 -4.46 9.75
N ASP A 61 19.28 -3.43 9.54
CA ASP A 61 19.74 -2.11 9.08
C ASP A 61 20.59 -1.39 10.13
N ASP A 62 20.48 -1.73 11.40
CA ASP A 62 21.38 -1.23 12.46
C ASP A 62 22.85 -1.59 12.20
N VAL A 63 23.11 -2.70 11.50
CA VAL A 63 24.45 -3.12 11.07
C VAL A 63 25.07 -2.18 10.03
N ALA A 64 24.25 -1.33 9.38
CA ALA A 64 24.75 -0.28 8.49
C ALA A 64 25.26 0.96 9.25
N THR A 65 25.09 1.01 10.55
CA THR A 65 25.46 2.10 11.45
C THR A 65 26.56 1.66 12.42
N ASP A 66 26.90 2.50 13.37
CA ASP A 66 27.81 2.20 14.49
C ASP A 66 27.10 1.55 15.69
N ASP A 67 25.79 1.41 15.64
CA ASP A 67 24.97 0.86 16.74
C ASP A 67 25.07 -0.67 16.84
N ALA A 68 25.36 -1.37 15.74
CA ALA A 68 25.43 -2.83 15.73
C ALA A 68 26.52 -3.37 14.80
N VAL A 69 27.00 -4.58 15.11
CA VAL A 69 27.90 -5.35 14.27
C VAL A 69 27.38 -6.77 14.09
N THR A 70 27.75 -7.40 12.97
CA THR A 70 27.43 -8.79 12.68
C THR A 70 28.67 -9.61 12.38
N ASN A 71 28.61 -10.90 12.69
CA ASN A 71 29.64 -11.88 12.27
C ASN A 71 29.33 -12.50 10.90
N ASP A 72 28.17 -12.17 10.32
CA ASP A 72 27.80 -12.63 8.98
C ASP A 72 28.52 -11.76 7.92
N LYS A 73 29.52 -12.33 7.28
CA LYS A 73 30.32 -11.68 6.22
C LYS A 73 29.49 -11.33 4.97
N PHE A 74 28.35 -11.95 4.80
CA PHE A 74 27.47 -11.74 3.65
C PHE A 74 26.29 -10.81 3.97
N ASN A 75 26.23 -10.26 5.18
CA ASN A 75 25.21 -9.32 5.53
C ASN A 75 25.28 -8.06 4.66
N ASN A 76 24.22 -7.78 3.95
CA ASN A 76 24.16 -6.70 2.98
C ASN A 76 24.30 -5.32 3.62
N PHE A 77 23.81 -5.13 4.84
CA PHE A 77 23.89 -3.85 5.55
C PHE A 77 25.32 -3.58 6.06
N MET A 78 26.09 -4.62 6.39
CA MET A 78 27.51 -4.47 6.74
C MET A 78 28.32 -3.87 5.57
N ARG A 79 27.99 -4.24 4.33
CA ARG A 79 28.60 -3.65 3.14
C ARG A 79 28.26 -2.16 2.97
N MET A 80 27.08 -1.73 3.38
CA MET A 80 26.75 -0.30 3.44
C MET A 80 27.63 0.44 4.45
N ALA A 81 27.83 -0.12 5.65
CA ALA A 81 28.71 0.45 6.67
C ALA A 81 30.17 0.59 6.19
N THR A 82 30.63 -0.29 5.31
CA THR A 82 31.97 -0.26 4.72
C THR A 82 32.09 0.62 3.46
N GLY A 83 31.03 1.32 3.07
CA GLY A 83 31.03 2.25 1.94
C GLY A 83 30.77 1.62 0.57
N GLU A 84 30.33 0.37 0.52
CA GLU A 84 30.02 -0.33 -0.74
C GLU A 84 28.60 -0.01 -1.27
N TRP A 85 27.93 0.98 -0.71
CA TRP A 85 26.58 1.36 -1.14
C TRP A 85 26.61 2.06 -2.49
N SER A 86 25.82 1.57 -3.44
CA SER A 86 25.66 2.16 -4.76
C SER A 86 24.26 1.93 -5.32
N ALA A 87 23.96 2.56 -6.46
CA ALA A 87 22.69 2.33 -7.16
C ALA A 87 22.49 0.84 -7.58
N LEU A 88 23.59 0.13 -7.82
CA LEU A 88 23.57 -1.30 -8.16
C LEU A 88 23.53 -2.21 -6.92
N TYR A 89 23.93 -1.68 -5.78
CA TYR A 89 23.97 -2.39 -4.53
C TYR A 89 23.31 -1.58 -3.43
N ASN A 90 22.00 -1.78 -3.27
CA ASN A 90 21.18 -1.11 -2.28
C ASN A 90 20.26 -2.14 -1.58
N PRO A 91 20.59 -2.58 -0.35
CA PRO A 91 19.75 -3.52 0.40
C PRO A 91 18.41 -2.91 0.82
N GLN A 92 18.26 -1.58 0.79
CA GLN A 92 17.01 -0.84 1.01
C GLN A 92 16.33 -0.47 -0.32
N ASN A 93 16.49 -1.30 -1.34
CA ASN A 93 15.87 -1.02 -2.64
C ASN A 93 14.36 -1.30 -2.60
N PHE A 94 13.58 -0.22 -2.56
CA PHE A 94 12.11 -0.27 -2.65
C PHE A 94 11.59 0.07 -4.05
N TRP A 95 12.47 0.32 -5.03
CA TRP A 95 12.09 0.87 -6.33
C TRP A 95 11.08 -0.02 -7.06
N ASP A 96 11.41 -1.28 -7.28
CA ASP A 96 10.57 -2.18 -8.07
C ASP A 96 9.25 -2.49 -7.38
N ASN A 97 9.30 -2.85 -6.11
CA ASN A 97 8.11 -3.23 -5.36
C ASN A 97 7.14 -2.07 -5.18
N SER A 98 7.65 -0.88 -4.85
CA SER A 98 6.79 0.29 -4.67
C SER A 98 6.20 0.79 -5.99
N ASN A 99 6.96 0.80 -7.09
CA ASN A 99 6.41 1.16 -8.39
C ASN A 99 5.35 0.15 -8.87
N ARG A 100 5.56 -1.16 -8.64
CA ARG A 100 4.54 -2.18 -8.92
C ARG A 100 3.27 -1.97 -8.10
N ALA A 101 3.40 -1.66 -6.82
CA ALA A 101 2.26 -1.37 -5.96
C ALA A 101 1.50 -0.12 -6.42
N ILE A 102 2.20 0.94 -6.81
CA ILE A 102 1.60 2.16 -7.38
C ILE A 102 0.84 1.83 -8.67
N LEU A 103 1.40 0.97 -9.53
CA LEU A 103 0.75 0.54 -10.75
C LEU A 103 -0.56 -0.22 -10.47
N TYR A 104 -0.55 -1.17 -9.54
CA TYR A 104 -1.76 -1.90 -9.14
C TYR A 104 -2.81 -0.98 -8.50
N ALA A 105 -2.39 -0.03 -7.66
CA ALA A 105 -3.30 0.95 -7.08
C ALA A 105 -3.92 1.85 -8.16
N ASN A 106 -3.15 2.28 -9.15
CA ASN A 106 -3.63 3.08 -10.27
C ASN A 106 -4.63 2.30 -11.14
N GLU A 107 -4.33 1.05 -11.45
CA GLU A 107 -5.23 0.16 -12.20
C GLU A 107 -6.54 -0.01 -11.44
N PHE A 108 -6.47 -0.30 -10.14
CA PHE A 108 -7.65 -0.44 -9.29
C PHE A 108 -8.49 0.84 -9.28
N LEU A 109 -7.87 2.02 -9.08
CA LEU A 109 -8.57 3.31 -9.11
C LEU A 109 -9.23 3.60 -10.46
N GLY A 110 -8.67 3.10 -11.56
CA GLY A 110 -9.24 3.24 -12.91
C GLY A 110 -10.50 2.38 -13.15
N ILE A 111 -10.74 1.38 -12.32
CA ILE A 111 -11.84 0.43 -12.50
C ILE A 111 -12.85 0.38 -11.35
N VAL A 112 -12.53 0.90 -10.16
CA VAL A 112 -13.29 0.75 -8.92
C VAL A 112 -14.76 1.15 -9.06
N ASP A 113 -15.06 2.17 -9.84
CA ASP A 113 -16.44 2.66 -10.09
C ASP A 113 -17.27 1.71 -10.99
N LYS A 114 -16.62 0.83 -11.73
CA LYS A 114 -17.26 -0.14 -12.62
C LYS A 114 -17.60 -1.46 -11.93
N ILE A 115 -17.11 -1.67 -10.72
CA ILE A 115 -17.24 -2.91 -9.97
C ILE A 115 -18.54 -2.91 -9.16
N VAL A 116 -19.26 -4.02 -9.23
CA VAL A 116 -20.43 -4.27 -8.38
C VAL A 116 -20.00 -5.10 -7.17
N TRP A 117 -19.69 -4.42 -6.07
CA TRP A 117 -19.17 -5.01 -4.83
C TRP A 117 -20.23 -5.84 -4.07
N LYS A 118 -21.49 -5.37 -4.06
CA LYS A 118 -22.60 -6.04 -3.39
C LYS A 118 -23.89 -5.91 -4.19
N ARG A 119 -24.21 -6.91 -4.99
CA ARG A 119 -25.40 -6.90 -5.87
C ARG A 119 -26.74 -6.80 -5.14
N THR A 120 -26.80 -7.39 -3.95
CA THR A 120 -28.06 -7.50 -3.18
C THR A 120 -28.36 -6.26 -2.32
N ASN A 121 -27.42 -5.34 -2.16
CA ASN A 121 -27.57 -4.14 -1.35
C ASN A 121 -26.79 -2.96 -1.94
N PRO A 122 -27.47 -2.03 -2.65
CA PRO A 122 -26.81 -0.88 -3.27
C PRO A 122 -26.10 0.06 -2.27
N ALA A 123 -26.65 0.24 -1.06
CA ALA A 123 -26.02 1.07 -0.04
C ALA A 123 -24.69 0.46 0.43
N VAL A 124 -24.66 -0.83 0.71
CA VAL A 124 -23.43 -1.55 1.07
C VAL A 124 -22.44 -1.57 -0.11
N ASN A 125 -22.94 -1.69 -1.35
CA ASN A 125 -22.10 -1.59 -2.55
C ASN A 125 -21.32 -0.27 -2.60
N GLU A 126 -22.01 0.84 -2.36
CA GLU A 126 -21.40 2.18 -2.36
C GLU A 126 -20.38 2.33 -1.22
N LEU A 127 -20.65 1.80 -0.04
CA LEU A 127 -19.72 1.83 1.08
C LEU A 127 -18.45 1.01 0.81
N TYR A 128 -18.57 -0.16 0.17
CA TYR A 128 -17.39 -0.91 -0.29
C TYR A 128 -16.58 -0.10 -1.29
N ARG A 129 -17.22 0.53 -2.27
CA ARG A 129 -16.55 1.39 -3.24
C ARG A 129 -15.79 2.51 -2.54
N LYS A 130 -16.43 3.23 -1.61
CA LYS A 130 -15.80 4.28 -0.79
C LYS A 130 -14.56 3.74 -0.06
N ARG A 131 -14.71 2.68 0.73
CA ARG A 131 -13.60 2.11 1.50
C ARG A 131 -12.41 1.73 0.63
N LEU A 132 -12.65 0.95 -0.42
CA LEU A 132 -11.58 0.43 -1.26
C LEU A 132 -10.90 1.52 -2.10
N THR A 133 -11.64 2.57 -2.47
CA THR A 133 -11.06 3.79 -3.08
C THR A 133 -10.11 4.48 -2.10
N GLY A 134 -10.52 4.67 -0.86
CA GLY A 134 -9.69 5.26 0.19
C GLY A 134 -8.43 4.44 0.47
N GLU A 135 -8.56 3.11 0.55
CA GLU A 135 -7.42 2.21 0.72
C GLU A 135 -6.44 2.29 -0.47
N ALA A 136 -6.95 2.40 -1.70
CA ALA A 136 -6.11 2.49 -2.89
C ALA A 136 -5.30 3.80 -2.94
N TYR A 137 -5.91 4.93 -2.58
CA TYR A 137 -5.17 6.18 -2.43
C TYR A 137 -4.13 6.08 -1.31
N ALA A 138 -4.51 5.53 -0.16
CA ALA A 138 -3.62 5.39 0.99
C ALA A 138 -2.40 4.52 0.67
N ILE A 139 -2.60 3.34 0.06
CA ILE A 139 -1.50 2.43 -0.30
C ILE A 139 -0.57 3.05 -1.34
N ARG A 140 -1.13 3.81 -2.30
CA ARG A 140 -0.34 4.54 -3.29
C ARG A 140 0.54 5.61 -2.64
N GLY A 141 -0.02 6.41 -1.73
CA GLY A 141 0.71 7.41 -0.97
C GLY A 141 1.81 6.81 -0.10
N ILE A 142 1.55 5.67 0.56
CA ILE A 142 2.54 4.95 1.37
C ILE A 142 3.71 4.47 0.51
N HIS A 143 3.46 3.90 -0.66
CA HIS A 143 4.53 3.46 -1.55
C HIS A 143 5.32 4.62 -2.14
N LYS A 144 4.69 5.76 -2.46
CA LYS A 144 5.39 6.99 -2.82
C LYS A 144 6.29 7.49 -1.69
N PHE A 145 5.82 7.42 -0.43
CA PHE A 145 6.64 7.75 0.74
C PHE A 145 7.89 6.87 0.83
N PHE A 146 7.77 5.55 0.65
CA PHE A 146 8.93 4.64 0.66
C PHE A 146 9.91 4.93 -0.48
N LEU A 147 9.41 5.26 -1.67
CA LEU A 147 10.26 5.68 -2.78
C LEU A 147 11.01 6.97 -2.46
N LEU A 148 10.33 7.98 -1.93
CA LEU A 148 10.96 9.24 -1.53
C LEU A 148 12.05 9.02 -0.48
N ARG A 149 11.72 8.29 0.59
CA ARG A 149 12.66 8.03 1.68
C ARG A 149 13.96 7.37 1.20
N ASN A 150 13.86 6.43 0.24
CA ASN A 150 15.00 5.60 -0.14
C ASN A 150 15.69 6.04 -1.44
N HIS A 151 15.04 6.86 -2.27
CA HIS A 151 15.55 7.18 -3.62
C HIS A 151 15.57 8.68 -3.93
N ALA A 152 15.01 9.56 -3.07
CA ALA A 152 15.17 11.00 -3.26
C ALA A 152 16.60 11.45 -2.92
N GLY A 153 17.01 12.58 -3.46
CA GLY A 153 18.32 13.15 -3.18
C GLY A 153 18.79 14.16 -4.22
N ILE A 154 19.97 14.72 -4.00
CA ILE A 154 20.55 15.74 -4.86
C ILE A 154 21.03 15.12 -6.16
N GLY A 155 20.49 15.61 -7.27
CA GLY A 155 20.90 15.23 -8.63
C GLY A 155 22.25 15.82 -9.03
N LYS A 156 22.79 15.37 -10.18
CA LYS A 156 24.07 15.86 -10.72
C LYS A 156 24.12 17.37 -10.97
N ASN A 157 22.97 17.98 -11.17
CA ASN A 157 22.79 19.44 -11.38
C ASN A 157 22.64 20.22 -10.06
N GLY A 158 22.79 19.58 -8.90
CA GLY A 158 22.60 20.21 -7.59
C GLY A 158 21.16 20.36 -7.15
N GLN A 159 20.18 19.97 -7.97
CA GLN A 159 18.76 20.05 -7.64
C GLN A 159 18.34 18.89 -6.74
N LEU A 160 17.54 19.18 -5.71
CA LEU A 160 16.92 18.15 -4.86
C LEU A 160 15.75 17.52 -5.63
N LEU A 161 15.93 16.26 -6.01
CA LEU A 161 14.98 15.48 -6.81
C LEU A 161 14.24 14.47 -5.93
N GLY A 162 12.94 14.32 -6.23
CA GLY A 162 12.06 13.32 -5.67
C GLY A 162 12.02 12.05 -6.53
N ILE A 163 10.83 11.66 -6.95
CA ILE A 163 10.51 10.44 -7.70
C ILE A 163 9.74 10.78 -8.97
N PRO A 164 9.70 9.89 -9.98
CA PRO A 164 8.68 9.97 -11.03
C PRO A 164 7.29 9.83 -10.41
N ILE A 165 6.35 10.68 -10.83
CA ILE A 165 4.98 10.70 -10.28
C ILE A 165 4.04 9.99 -11.26
N TYR A 166 3.55 8.83 -10.85
CA TYR A 166 2.58 8.03 -11.59
C TYR A 166 1.23 8.04 -10.88
N ASN A 167 0.25 8.78 -11.42
CA ASN A 167 -1.10 8.91 -10.85
C ASN A 167 -2.17 8.18 -11.68
N LYS A 168 -1.79 7.52 -12.75
CA LYS A 168 -2.65 6.70 -13.61
C LYS A 168 -1.94 5.40 -14.00
N PHE A 169 -2.70 4.42 -14.45
CA PHE A 169 -2.14 3.21 -15.03
C PHE A 169 -1.34 3.55 -16.30
N LEU A 170 -0.21 2.89 -16.50
CA LEU A 170 0.67 3.09 -17.64
C LEU A 170 0.43 1.97 -18.66
N GLU A 171 -0.04 2.32 -19.84
CA GLU A 171 -0.34 1.36 -20.89
C GLU A 171 0.84 1.11 -21.85
N ASN A 172 1.71 2.11 -22.01
CA ASN A 172 2.80 2.08 -22.98
C ASN A 172 4.17 2.21 -22.31
N GLN A 173 5.19 1.59 -22.93
CA GLN A 173 6.57 1.66 -22.44
C GLN A 173 7.14 3.09 -22.41
N GLU A 174 6.69 3.97 -23.28
CA GLU A 174 7.12 5.36 -23.33
C GLU A 174 6.77 6.13 -22.03
N ASP A 175 5.67 5.78 -21.39
CA ASP A 175 5.23 6.41 -20.15
C ASP A 175 6.17 6.10 -18.96
N PHE A 176 6.98 5.04 -19.03
CA PHE A 176 7.97 4.71 -18.02
C PHE A 176 9.23 5.59 -18.08
N SER A 177 9.36 6.44 -19.08
CA SER A 177 10.46 7.38 -19.23
C SER A 177 10.21 8.72 -18.50
N THR A 178 9.18 8.81 -17.67
CA THR A 178 8.87 10.01 -16.88
C THR A 178 10.06 10.40 -16.01
N PRO A 179 10.57 11.65 -16.13
CA PRO A 179 11.68 12.11 -15.32
C PRO A 179 11.28 12.22 -13.85
N ARG A 180 12.27 12.24 -12.97
CA ARG A 180 12.05 12.52 -11.56
C ARG A 180 11.51 13.95 -11.39
N ALA A 181 10.45 14.10 -10.64
CA ALA A 181 9.95 15.38 -10.17
C ALA A 181 10.90 15.97 -9.10
N THR A 182 10.70 17.22 -8.74
CA THR A 182 11.34 17.78 -7.56
C THR A 182 10.90 17.07 -6.29
N PHE A 183 11.68 17.18 -5.24
CA PHE A 183 11.31 16.63 -3.94
C PHE A 183 9.99 17.22 -3.44
N GLU A 184 9.81 18.53 -3.56
CA GLU A 184 8.60 19.24 -3.14
C GLU A 184 7.34 18.78 -3.89
N GLU A 185 7.42 18.65 -5.22
CA GLU A 185 6.31 18.11 -6.03
C GLU A 185 5.97 16.68 -5.63
N SER A 186 6.99 15.87 -5.32
CA SER A 186 6.80 14.50 -4.89
C SER A 186 6.16 14.42 -3.51
N VAL A 187 6.57 15.26 -2.55
CA VAL A 187 5.93 15.40 -1.22
C VAL A 187 4.47 15.81 -1.38
N SER A 188 4.21 16.81 -2.23
CA SER A 188 2.84 17.26 -2.52
C SER A 188 1.97 16.14 -3.11
N SER A 189 2.54 15.30 -3.97
CA SER A 189 1.85 14.13 -4.53
C SER A 189 1.52 13.07 -3.48
N VAL A 190 2.38 12.86 -2.47
CA VAL A 190 2.10 11.97 -1.32
C VAL A 190 0.93 12.51 -0.50
N TYR A 191 0.96 13.80 -0.14
CA TYR A 191 -0.11 14.42 0.63
C TYR A 191 -1.44 14.47 -0.12
N ALA A 192 -1.42 14.65 -1.45
CA ALA A 192 -2.62 14.59 -2.27
C ALA A 192 -3.30 13.22 -2.15
N ASP A 193 -2.55 12.12 -2.22
CA ASP A 193 -3.06 10.78 -2.04
C ASP A 193 -3.61 10.56 -0.62
N PHE A 194 -2.91 10.99 0.41
CA PHE A 194 -3.37 10.85 1.80
C PHE A 194 -4.62 11.68 2.08
N THR A 195 -4.69 12.90 1.54
CA THR A 195 -5.87 13.76 1.68
C THR A 195 -7.09 13.15 1.00
N GLU A 196 -6.92 12.57 -0.20
CA GLU A 196 -8.00 11.84 -0.85
C GLU A 196 -8.43 10.62 -0.01
N ALA A 197 -7.49 9.82 0.48
CA ALA A 197 -7.80 8.64 1.29
C ALA A 197 -8.65 8.98 2.53
N LEU A 198 -8.33 10.07 3.23
CA LEU A 198 -9.04 10.51 4.43
C LEU A 198 -10.50 10.93 4.18
N LYS A 199 -10.89 11.22 2.94
CA LYS A 199 -12.30 11.49 2.59
C LYS A 199 -13.18 10.24 2.62
N TYR A 200 -12.57 9.06 2.52
CA TYR A 200 -13.25 7.77 2.34
C TYR A 200 -13.07 6.81 3.51
N LEU A 201 -12.07 7.03 4.36
CA LEU A 201 -11.71 6.13 5.44
C LEU A 201 -12.11 6.72 6.80
N PRO A 202 -12.75 5.93 7.68
CA PRO A 202 -12.91 6.33 9.08
C PRO A 202 -11.54 6.37 9.76
N LEU A 203 -11.46 7.08 10.89
CA LEU A 203 -10.23 7.12 11.67
C LEU A 203 -9.78 5.71 12.06
N ASP A 204 -10.71 4.91 12.59
CA ASP A 204 -10.48 3.50 12.95
C ASP A 204 -11.62 2.64 12.43
N TYR A 205 -11.35 1.37 12.15
CA TYR A 205 -12.37 0.39 11.90
C TYR A 205 -12.89 -0.21 13.21
N GLY A 206 -14.19 -0.42 13.28
CA GLY A 206 -14.83 -1.06 14.43
C GLY A 206 -16.35 -1.05 14.30
N ASN A 207 -17.00 -2.01 14.95
CA ASN A 207 -18.45 -2.07 14.99
C ASN A 207 -19.01 -0.91 15.82
N ILE A 208 -20.06 -0.29 15.33
CA ILE A 208 -20.86 0.70 16.08
C ILE A 208 -22.17 0.07 16.52
N SER A 209 -22.73 0.55 17.64
CA SER A 209 -23.99 0.05 18.22
C SER A 209 -25.20 0.90 17.84
N SER A 210 -25.01 2.17 17.44
CA SER A 210 -26.05 3.09 17.01
C SER A 210 -25.54 4.04 15.94
N LEU A 211 -26.44 4.69 15.22
CA LEU A 211 -26.11 5.73 14.23
C LEU A 211 -25.48 6.97 14.87
N ASP A 212 -25.70 7.22 16.15
CA ASP A 212 -25.06 8.32 16.90
C ASP A 212 -23.55 8.12 17.04
N ASN A 213 -23.07 6.88 16.88
CA ASN A 213 -21.66 6.54 16.94
C ASN A 213 -20.96 6.58 15.57
N LEU A 214 -21.63 7.04 14.52
CA LEU A 214 -21.02 7.18 13.19
C LEU A 214 -19.84 8.16 13.23
N PRO A 215 -18.70 7.80 12.64
CA PRO A 215 -17.58 8.73 12.54
C PRO A 215 -17.90 9.95 11.68
N PRO A 216 -17.23 11.08 11.89
CA PRO A 216 -17.33 12.23 11.01
C PRO A 216 -17.11 11.84 9.54
N GLY A 217 -17.95 12.37 8.63
CA GLY A 217 -17.92 12.04 7.20
C GLY A 217 -18.72 10.81 6.79
N PHE A 218 -19.42 10.13 7.75
CA PHE A 218 -20.27 8.94 7.51
C PHE A 218 -21.71 9.13 7.97
N THR A 219 -22.11 10.36 8.24
CA THR A 219 -23.44 10.71 8.78
C THR A 219 -24.59 10.50 7.78
N ASP A 220 -24.29 10.22 6.52
CA ASP A 220 -25.23 9.85 5.46
C ASP A 220 -25.69 8.38 5.54
N ILE A 221 -25.05 7.57 6.39
CA ILE A 221 -25.42 6.17 6.59
C ILE A 221 -26.63 6.08 7.51
N THR A 222 -27.63 5.31 7.08
CA THR A 222 -28.93 5.18 7.75
C THR A 222 -29.16 3.81 8.40
N ASP A 223 -28.22 2.87 8.27
CA ASP A 223 -28.29 1.53 8.85
C ASP A 223 -26.95 1.13 9.46
N VAL A 224 -26.93 0.85 10.75
CA VAL A 224 -25.76 0.39 11.51
C VAL A 224 -25.14 -0.88 10.88
N ASN A 225 -25.98 -1.79 10.40
CA ASN A 225 -25.51 -3.03 9.80
C ASN A 225 -24.76 -2.76 8.48
N HIS A 226 -25.16 -1.74 7.72
CA HIS A 226 -24.44 -1.34 6.50
C HIS A 226 -23.05 -0.81 6.82
N TYR A 227 -22.93 0.03 7.86
CA TYR A 227 -21.64 0.51 8.33
C TYR A 227 -20.76 -0.66 8.81
N ASN A 228 -21.29 -1.47 9.73
CA ASN A 228 -20.54 -2.58 10.35
C ASN A 228 -20.11 -3.63 9.32
N ALA A 229 -20.91 -3.87 8.27
CA ALA A 229 -20.54 -4.81 7.20
C ALA A 229 -19.29 -4.38 6.41
N VAL A 230 -19.00 -3.07 6.35
CA VAL A 230 -17.91 -2.52 5.53
C VAL A 230 -16.77 -1.97 6.37
N PHE A 231 -17.09 -1.20 7.41
CA PHE A 231 -16.13 -0.50 8.26
C PHE A 231 -16.02 -1.11 9.68
N GLY A 232 -16.66 -2.23 9.91
CA GLY A 232 -16.66 -2.91 11.19
C GLY A 232 -15.37 -3.65 11.52
N ASP A 233 -15.40 -4.46 12.58
CA ASP A 233 -14.27 -5.18 13.17
C ASP A 233 -13.50 -6.05 12.17
N MET A 234 -14.18 -6.64 11.18
CA MET A 234 -13.56 -7.46 10.13
C MET A 234 -12.57 -6.70 9.24
N SER A 235 -12.60 -5.38 9.28
CA SER A 235 -11.72 -4.51 8.46
C SER A 235 -10.50 -3.98 9.22
N ARG A 236 -10.34 -4.28 10.51
CA ARG A 236 -9.29 -3.70 11.40
C ARG A 236 -7.86 -3.86 10.91
N GLN A 237 -7.56 -4.87 10.10
CA GLN A 237 -6.21 -5.08 9.55
C GLN A 237 -5.97 -4.30 8.24
N ARG A 238 -6.99 -3.64 7.73
CA ARG A 238 -6.92 -2.83 6.51
C ARG A 238 -6.50 -1.41 6.84
N ILE A 239 -5.98 -0.66 5.87
CA ILE A 239 -5.60 0.75 6.06
C ILE A 239 -6.81 1.58 6.47
N CYS A 240 -6.70 2.29 7.58
CA CYS A 240 -7.68 3.24 8.08
C CYS A 240 -7.11 4.66 8.15
N GLY A 241 -7.91 5.64 8.51
CA GLY A 241 -7.51 7.04 8.59
C GLY A 241 -6.36 7.29 9.55
N ARG A 242 -6.31 6.57 10.69
CA ARG A 242 -5.22 6.68 11.67
C ARG A 242 -3.87 6.29 11.06
N TYR A 243 -3.82 5.24 10.26
CA TYR A 243 -2.57 4.83 9.58
C TYR A 243 -2.15 5.86 8.55
N VAL A 244 -3.10 6.43 7.80
CA VAL A 244 -2.84 7.52 6.86
C VAL A 244 -2.24 8.73 7.58
N LYS A 245 -2.84 9.18 8.69
CA LYS A 245 -2.31 10.29 9.51
C LYS A 245 -0.91 10.01 10.03
N ALA A 246 -0.63 8.77 10.47
CA ALA A 246 0.70 8.36 10.90
C ALA A 246 1.73 8.49 9.77
N PHE A 247 1.37 8.11 8.56
CA PHE A 247 2.26 8.29 7.39
C PHE A 247 2.38 9.76 6.97
N MET A 248 1.35 10.60 7.15
CA MET A 248 1.47 12.05 6.96
C MET A 248 2.50 12.65 7.93
N GLY A 249 2.47 12.27 9.21
CA GLY A 249 3.46 12.68 10.21
C GLY A 249 4.87 12.23 9.86
N ARG A 250 5.04 10.98 9.41
CA ARG A 250 6.33 10.44 8.94
C ARG A 250 6.85 11.18 7.71
N MET A 251 5.96 11.52 6.77
CA MET A 251 6.33 12.29 5.57
C MET A 251 6.78 13.70 5.95
N ALA A 252 6.07 14.37 6.86
CA ALA A 252 6.44 15.69 7.34
C ALA A 252 7.81 15.67 8.04
N LEU A 253 8.06 14.68 8.89
CA LEU A 253 9.35 14.50 9.55
C LEU A 253 10.48 14.24 8.54
N LEU A 254 10.23 13.42 7.52
CA LEU A 254 11.19 13.18 6.45
C LEU A 254 11.52 14.48 5.72
N ALA A 255 10.50 15.26 5.34
CA ALA A 255 10.69 16.53 4.64
C ALA A 255 11.43 17.58 5.49
N ALA A 256 11.24 17.56 6.82
CA ALA A 256 11.92 18.45 7.76
C ALA A 256 13.38 18.01 8.04
N SER A 257 13.74 16.76 7.77
CA SER A 257 15.05 16.23 8.12
C SER A 257 16.19 16.95 7.36
N PRO A 258 17.40 17.05 7.95
CA PRO A 258 18.51 17.78 7.34
C PRO A 258 18.92 17.27 5.95
N ALA A 259 18.63 16.01 5.63
CA ALA A 259 18.91 15.42 4.32
C ALA A 259 18.09 16.06 3.19
N PHE A 260 16.91 16.62 3.50
CA PHE A 260 15.98 17.18 2.52
C PHE A 260 15.63 18.64 2.80
N ASN A 261 15.77 19.10 4.04
CA ASN A 261 15.58 20.50 4.45
C ASN A 261 16.90 21.26 4.40
N LEU A 262 17.44 21.44 3.20
CA LEU A 262 18.77 22.02 2.98
C LEU A 262 18.92 23.46 3.46
N THR A 263 17.82 24.20 3.58
CA THR A 263 17.78 25.60 4.03
C THR A 263 17.43 25.76 5.51
N ASN A 264 17.26 24.64 6.21
CA ASN A 264 16.77 24.62 7.60
C ASN A 264 15.45 25.40 7.77
N ASN A 265 14.50 25.20 6.86
CA ASN A 265 13.19 25.84 6.91
C ASN A 265 12.41 25.37 8.15
N GLN A 266 12.19 26.29 9.08
CA GLN A 266 11.50 26.02 10.34
C GLN A 266 10.05 25.56 10.14
N ALA A 267 9.36 26.05 9.10
CA ALA A 267 7.96 25.66 8.83
C ALA A 267 7.79 24.17 8.54
N LEU A 268 8.82 23.48 8.03
CA LEU A 268 8.77 22.02 7.86
C LEU A 268 8.78 21.29 9.19
N TRP A 269 9.55 21.77 10.17
CA TRP A 269 9.57 21.22 11.53
C TRP A 269 8.24 21.47 12.25
N GLU A 270 7.66 22.65 12.08
CA GLU A 270 6.33 23.00 12.62
C GLU A 270 5.25 22.09 12.01
N SER A 271 5.29 21.84 10.70
CA SER A 271 4.37 20.90 10.05
C SER A 271 4.54 19.47 10.59
N ALA A 272 5.78 19.03 10.81
CA ALA A 272 6.04 17.72 11.40
C ALA A 272 5.49 17.61 12.83
N ALA A 273 5.67 18.65 13.65
CA ALA A 273 5.11 18.72 15.00
C ALA A 273 3.57 18.73 14.97
N GLN A 274 2.97 19.46 14.04
CA GLN A 274 1.52 19.52 13.89
C GLN A 274 0.91 18.16 13.54
N TYR A 275 1.36 17.50 12.46
CA TYR A 275 0.78 16.22 12.03
C TYR A 275 0.94 15.12 13.10
N ASN A 276 2.09 15.05 13.76
CA ASN A 276 2.29 14.08 14.82
C ASN A 276 1.52 14.44 16.10
N GLY A 277 1.37 15.74 16.40
CA GLY A 277 0.54 16.24 17.48
C GLY A 277 -0.94 15.92 17.30
N GLU A 278 -1.47 16.10 16.08
CA GLU A 278 -2.85 15.72 15.75
C GLU A 278 -3.09 14.22 15.95
N LEU A 279 -2.15 13.37 15.53
CA LEU A 279 -2.24 11.93 15.75
C LEU A 279 -2.25 11.57 17.24
N LEU A 280 -1.43 12.26 18.04
CA LEU A 280 -1.43 12.08 19.49
C LEU A 280 -2.76 12.52 20.12
N VAL A 281 -3.36 13.62 19.66
CA VAL A 281 -4.69 14.07 20.11
C VAL A 281 -5.75 13.01 19.76
N ASP A 282 -5.72 12.46 18.53
CA ASP A 282 -6.62 11.38 18.12
C ASP A 282 -6.45 10.10 18.95
N ALA A 283 -5.29 9.88 19.54
CA ALA A 283 -5.03 8.78 20.47
C ALA A 283 -5.51 9.05 21.93
N GLY A 284 -6.05 10.23 22.21
CA GLY A 284 -6.46 10.67 23.56
C GLY A 284 -5.38 11.45 24.33
N GLY A 285 -4.42 12.02 23.63
CA GLY A 285 -3.29 12.74 24.20
C GLY A 285 -2.31 11.80 24.90
N ILE A 286 -1.54 12.34 25.84
CA ILE A 286 -0.57 11.57 26.65
C ILE A 286 -1.25 10.46 27.46
N SER A 287 -2.46 10.70 27.95
CA SER A 287 -3.23 9.69 28.72
C SER A 287 -3.72 8.51 27.86
N GLY A 288 -3.76 8.67 26.56
CA GLY A 288 -4.09 7.61 25.60
C GLY A 288 -2.92 6.65 25.32
N LEU A 289 -1.69 7.03 25.67
CA LEU A 289 -0.51 6.17 25.55
C LEU A 289 -0.50 5.13 26.67
N ASP A 290 0.29 4.08 26.51
CA ASP A 290 0.47 3.08 27.56
C ASP A 290 1.28 3.70 28.71
N PRO A 291 0.79 3.67 29.96
CA PRO A 291 1.48 4.26 31.09
C PRO A 291 2.84 3.60 31.40
N ASN A 292 3.03 2.38 30.92
CA ASN A 292 4.30 1.67 31.08
C ASN A 292 5.21 1.81 29.84
N GLY A 293 4.78 2.51 28.84
CA GLY A 293 5.48 3.03 27.66
C GLY A 293 6.16 2.01 26.74
N HIS A 294 6.69 0.95 27.26
CA HIS A 294 7.55 0.00 26.53
C HIS A 294 7.04 -1.44 26.51
N LEU A 295 5.75 -1.64 26.77
CA LEU A 295 5.15 -2.99 26.82
C LEU A 295 5.30 -3.74 25.49
N PHE A 296 5.37 -3.02 24.42
CA PHE A 296 5.63 -3.52 23.09
C PHE A 296 6.94 -4.33 22.96
N TYR A 297 7.93 -4.05 23.84
CA TYR A 297 9.19 -4.81 23.89
C TYR A 297 9.16 -6.00 24.89
N LEU A 298 8.13 -6.13 25.68
CA LEU A 298 8.01 -7.24 26.62
C LEU A 298 7.45 -8.47 25.91
N LYS A 299 8.34 -9.44 25.66
CA LYS A 299 8.03 -10.69 24.95
C LYS A 299 6.72 -11.33 25.39
N ALA A 300 6.50 -11.46 26.70
CA ALA A 300 5.28 -12.10 27.25
C ALA A 300 3.99 -11.40 26.83
N GLN A 301 3.99 -10.08 26.69
CA GLN A 301 2.81 -9.31 26.28
C GLN A 301 2.63 -9.32 24.75
N VAL A 302 3.74 -9.25 24.01
CA VAL A 302 3.71 -9.45 22.56
C VAL A 302 3.17 -10.84 22.23
N ASP A 303 3.64 -11.88 22.93
CA ASP A 303 3.16 -13.26 22.75
C ASP A 303 1.67 -13.39 23.13
N ALA A 304 1.22 -12.76 24.22
CA ALA A 304 -0.18 -12.77 24.63
C ALA A 304 -1.09 -12.06 23.58
N ALA A 305 -0.65 -10.93 23.05
CA ALA A 305 -1.36 -10.23 21.98
C ALA A 305 -1.41 -11.03 20.66
N ARG A 306 -0.39 -11.87 20.41
CA ARG A 306 -0.32 -12.76 19.25
C ARG A 306 -1.19 -14.01 19.38
N LEU A 307 -1.29 -14.57 20.58
CA LEU A 307 -2.06 -15.78 20.86
C LEU A 307 -3.58 -15.53 20.91
N ASN A 308 -4.00 -14.34 21.29
CA ASN A 308 -5.40 -13.96 21.32
C ASN A 308 -5.90 -13.55 19.92
N SER A 309 -6.04 -14.53 19.05
CA SER A 309 -6.68 -14.49 17.73
C SER A 309 -6.76 -13.09 17.11
N GLY A 310 -5.72 -12.71 16.45
CA GLY A 310 -5.72 -11.72 15.38
C GLY A 310 -6.02 -10.26 15.74
N ASP A 311 -7.02 -9.99 16.54
CA ASP A 311 -7.63 -8.68 16.59
C ASP A 311 -7.43 -7.89 17.89
N ASN A 312 -6.96 -8.55 18.94
CA ASN A 312 -6.65 -7.87 20.19
C ASN A 312 -5.30 -7.19 20.11
N LEU A 313 -5.29 -6.01 19.52
CA LEU A 313 -4.23 -5.03 19.64
C LEU A 313 -4.39 -4.32 20.99
N ASP A 314 -4.21 -5.04 22.10
CA ASP A 314 -4.23 -4.45 23.43
C ASP A 314 -3.01 -3.57 23.69
N LEU A 315 -2.03 -3.60 22.77
CA LEU A 315 -0.87 -2.72 22.80
C LEU A 315 -1.23 -1.39 22.13
N LYS A 316 -1.59 -0.41 22.92
CA LYS A 316 -2.08 0.92 22.50
C LYS A 316 -1.16 1.66 21.53
N GLU A 317 0.13 1.38 21.56
CA GLU A 317 1.13 2.06 20.74
C GLU A 317 1.39 1.37 19.39
N ILE A 318 0.84 0.17 19.17
CA ILE A 318 0.90 -0.49 17.88
C ILE A 318 -0.27 0.00 17.03
N LEU A 319 0.02 0.84 16.05
CA LEU A 319 -1.00 1.35 15.13
C LEU A 319 -1.37 0.30 14.08
N TRP A 320 -0.39 -0.34 13.48
CA TRP A 320 -0.60 -1.31 12.40
C TRP A 320 0.41 -2.44 12.46
N ARG A 321 -0.06 -3.65 12.35
CA ARG A 321 0.77 -4.86 12.33
C ARG A 321 0.45 -5.75 11.15
N ARG A 322 1.38 -6.59 10.78
CA ARG A 322 1.13 -7.67 9.82
C ARG A 322 0.23 -8.74 10.47
N PRO A 323 -0.88 -9.12 9.81
CA PRO A 323 -1.68 -10.24 10.29
C PRO A 323 -0.86 -11.54 10.26
N ILE A 324 -1.07 -12.42 11.24
CA ILE A 324 -0.43 -13.72 11.31
C ILE A 324 -1.36 -14.73 10.63
N TYR A 325 -0.98 -15.18 9.42
CA TYR A 325 -1.84 -16.06 8.62
C TYR A 325 -1.52 -17.55 8.75
N SER A 326 -0.38 -17.94 9.34
CA SER A 326 -0.01 -19.36 9.47
C SER A 326 0.90 -19.63 10.65
N ASP A 327 0.90 -20.90 11.10
CA ASP A 327 1.77 -21.39 12.18
C ASP A 327 3.26 -21.31 11.80
N ARG A 328 3.60 -21.34 10.51
CA ARG A 328 4.98 -21.16 10.04
C ARG A 328 5.55 -19.77 10.33
N VAL A 329 4.71 -18.75 10.30
CA VAL A 329 5.13 -17.39 10.69
C VAL A 329 5.40 -17.32 12.18
N ARG A 330 4.67 -18.08 13.01
CA ARG A 330 4.92 -18.19 14.45
C ARG A 330 6.27 -18.84 14.78
N GLU A 331 6.70 -19.84 14.01
CA GLU A 331 8.00 -20.48 14.21
C GLU A 331 9.17 -19.58 13.83
N GLN A 332 9.03 -18.76 12.81
CA GLN A 332 10.07 -17.81 12.38
C GLN A 332 10.21 -16.60 13.31
N ASP A 333 9.15 -16.24 14.03
CA ASP A 333 9.14 -15.14 14.99
C ASP A 333 9.66 -15.53 16.39
N ASN A 334 10.02 -16.79 16.61
CA ASN A 334 10.48 -17.32 17.90
C ASN A 334 12.03 -17.38 18.05
N PHE A 335 12.76 -16.68 17.17
CA PHE A 335 14.23 -16.59 17.29
C PHE A 335 14.70 -15.20 17.65
#